data_6ab034d5237be65f9e4e470af47afe95
#
_entry.id   6ab034d5237be65f9e4e470af47afe95
#
_cell.length_a   1.000
_cell.length_b   1.000
_cell.length_c   1.000
_cell.angle_alpha   90.00
_cell.angle_beta   90.00
_cell.angle_gamma   90.00
#
_symmetry.space_group_name_H-M   'P 1'
#
loop_
_entity.id
_entity.type
_entity.pdbx_description
1 polymer ?
#
loop_
_entity_poly.entity_id
_entity_poly.type
_entity_poly.pdbx_seq_one_letter_code
_entity_poly.pdbx_strand_id
1 'polypeptide(L)'
;MSKFGLFIEQALVSKVAGMNNRLTTGERPAAQDVQAVEWLSQLMLKGLELKASDIHLEPFDNLLRVRFRRDGVLYEMPSPPAALREQIISRIKVQSRLDIAEKRLPQDGRMQLPLERRLVDMRVSSLPTLHGEKIVLRILDLQTHQLGFEALGLGQTEREHLLQAIAKPNGMVLITGPTGSGKTVTLYTCLNHLN
;
A
#
# COMPACT_ATOMS: atom_id res chain seq x y z
N MET A 1 -6.14 -23.42 8.20
CA MET A 1 -6.14 -22.65 6.91
C MET A 1 -7.51 -22.84 6.28
N SER A 2 -8.28 -21.75 6.16
CA SER A 2 -9.65 -21.81 5.64
C SER A 2 -9.62 -21.96 4.11
N LYS A 3 -10.51 -22.83 3.56
CA LYS A 3 -10.71 -23.01 2.10
C LYS A 3 -11.02 -21.68 1.37
N PHE A 4 -11.46 -20.66 2.10
CA PHE A 4 -11.73 -19.32 1.61
C PHE A 4 -10.44 -18.55 1.24
N GLY A 5 -9.35 -18.74 2.00
CA GLY A 5 -8.06 -18.12 1.69
C GLY A 5 -7.44 -18.62 0.38
N LEU A 6 -7.56 -19.91 0.09
CA LEU A 6 -6.98 -20.53 -1.11
C LEU A 6 -7.70 -20.09 -2.40
N PHE A 7 -9.02 -19.84 -2.32
CA PHE A 7 -9.82 -19.40 -3.49
C PHE A 7 -9.57 -17.94 -3.85
N ILE A 8 -9.35 -17.08 -2.83
CA ILE A 8 -9.00 -15.67 -3.01
C ILE A 8 -7.59 -15.56 -3.61
N GLU A 9 -6.67 -16.40 -3.15
CA GLU A 9 -5.29 -16.46 -3.62
C GLU A 9 -5.19 -16.80 -5.12
N GLN A 10 -5.92 -17.80 -5.57
CA GLN A 10 -5.94 -18.22 -6.98
C GLN A 10 -6.62 -17.20 -7.92
N ALA A 11 -7.71 -16.56 -7.48
CA ALA A 11 -8.43 -15.59 -8.28
C ALA A 11 -7.64 -14.27 -8.45
N LEU A 12 -6.88 -13.85 -7.43
CA LEU A 12 -6.06 -12.64 -7.47
C LEU A 12 -4.79 -12.83 -8.28
N VAL A 13 -4.10 -13.96 -8.13
CA VAL A 13 -2.94 -14.32 -8.93
C VAL A 13 -3.30 -14.35 -10.41
N SER A 14 -4.43 -14.97 -10.77
CA SER A 14 -4.94 -15.02 -12.14
C SER A 14 -5.27 -13.62 -12.71
N LYS A 15 -5.85 -12.72 -11.90
CA LYS A 15 -6.25 -11.39 -12.33
C LYS A 15 -5.07 -10.42 -12.46
N VAL A 16 -4.08 -10.50 -11.56
CA VAL A 16 -2.82 -9.74 -11.64
C VAL A 16 -1.96 -10.24 -12.81
N ALA A 17 -1.94 -11.54 -13.07
CA ALA A 17 -1.30 -12.12 -14.25
C ALA A 17 -2.02 -11.72 -15.56
N GLY A 18 -3.36 -11.66 -15.56
CA GLY A 18 -4.15 -11.27 -16.73
C GLY A 18 -4.07 -9.79 -17.13
N MET A 19 -3.81 -8.87 -16.19
CA MET A 19 -3.55 -7.46 -16.51
C MET A 19 -2.22 -7.22 -17.23
N ASN A 20 -1.28 -8.16 -17.14
CA ASN A 20 0.01 -8.07 -17.82
C ASN A 20 -0.01 -8.50 -19.29
N ASN A 21 -1.07 -9.18 -19.73
CA ASN A 21 -1.11 -9.76 -21.08
C ASN A 21 -1.49 -8.74 -22.18
N ARG A 22 -1.62 -7.45 -21.84
CA ARG A 22 -1.96 -6.39 -22.82
C ARG A 22 -0.77 -5.57 -23.31
N LEU A 23 0.42 -5.82 -22.81
CA LEU A 23 1.61 -5.06 -23.18
C LEU A 23 2.85 -5.97 -23.33
N THR A 24 2.86 -6.93 -24.26
CA THR A 24 4.08 -7.33 -24.95
C THR A 24 3.85 -8.55 -25.82
N THR A 25 4.39 -8.51 -27.01
CA THR A 25 4.66 -9.58 -27.96
C THR A 25 5.03 -10.93 -27.34
N GLY A 26 4.24 -11.93 -27.60
CA GLY A 26 4.48 -13.37 -27.89
C GLY A 26 5.46 -14.23 -27.08
N GLU A 27 6.19 -13.74 -26.09
CA GLU A 27 7.09 -14.59 -25.28
C GLU A 27 6.42 -15.00 -23.96
N ARG A 28 6.46 -16.28 -23.63
CA ARG A 28 6.03 -16.76 -22.32
C ARG A 28 6.95 -16.16 -21.26
N PRO A 29 6.40 -15.51 -20.19
CA PRO A 29 7.22 -14.97 -19.13
C PRO A 29 8.10 -16.08 -18.51
N ALA A 30 9.34 -15.75 -18.19
CA ALA A 30 10.24 -16.69 -17.53
C ALA A 30 9.61 -17.16 -16.20
N ALA A 31 9.84 -18.42 -15.83
CA ALA A 31 9.25 -18.98 -14.60
C ALA A 31 9.55 -18.14 -13.35
N GLN A 32 10.70 -17.49 -13.31
CA GLN A 32 11.09 -16.57 -12.22
C GLN A 32 10.25 -15.29 -12.18
N ASP A 33 9.80 -14.77 -13.33
CA ASP A 33 8.95 -13.58 -13.36
C ASP A 33 7.56 -13.87 -12.78
N VAL A 34 7.03 -15.08 -13.05
CA VAL A 34 5.76 -15.52 -12.46
C VAL A 34 5.89 -15.64 -10.94
N GLN A 35 6.96 -16.27 -10.46
CA GLN A 35 7.21 -16.41 -9.02
C GLN A 35 7.39 -15.06 -8.31
N ALA A 36 8.08 -14.09 -8.94
CA ALA A 36 8.24 -12.76 -8.38
C ALA A 36 6.91 -12.02 -8.28
N VAL A 37 6.03 -12.16 -9.29
CA VAL A 37 4.68 -11.57 -9.27
C VAL A 37 3.82 -12.16 -8.15
N GLU A 38 3.82 -13.48 -8.03
CA GLU A 38 3.06 -14.19 -6.99
C GLU A 38 3.54 -13.78 -5.60
N TRP A 39 4.84 -13.81 -5.37
CA TRP A 39 5.43 -13.44 -4.09
C TRP A 39 5.11 -11.99 -3.71
N LEU A 40 5.27 -11.04 -4.66
CA LEU A 40 4.96 -9.63 -4.43
C LEU A 40 3.47 -9.41 -4.12
N SER A 41 2.58 -10.11 -4.83
CA SER A 41 1.15 -10.03 -4.59
C SER A 41 0.78 -10.52 -3.19
N GLN A 42 1.33 -11.66 -2.77
CA GLN A 42 1.14 -12.22 -1.43
C GLN A 42 1.68 -11.27 -0.35
N LEU A 43 2.85 -10.66 -0.58
CA LEU A 43 3.43 -9.69 0.34
C LEU A 43 2.50 -8.47 0.54
N MET A 44 1.98 -7.90 -0.55
CA MET A 44 1.09 -6.75 -0.48
C MET A 44 -0.24 -7.08 0.22
N LEU A 45 -0.81 -8.24 -0.09
CA LEU A 45 -2.03 -8.73 0.59
C LEU A 45 -1.79 -8.92 2.08
N LYS A 46 -0.65 -9.51 2.46
CA LYS A 46 -0.28 -9.67 3.85
C LYS A 46 -0.08 -8.35 4.58
N GLY A 47 0.50 -7.35 3.90
CA GLY A 47 0.60 -5.99 4.41
C GLY A 47 -0.76 -5.37 4.72
N LEU A 48 -1.73 -5.52 3.82
CA LEU A 48 -3.11 -5.06 4.04
C LEU A 48 -3.81 -5.80 5.18
N GLU A 49 -3.71 -7.12 5.22
CA GLU A 49 -4.28 -7.96 6.29
C GLU A 49 -3.78 -7.54 7.68
N LEU A 50 -2.48 -7.28 7.79
CA LEU A 50 -1.84 -6.84 9.02
C LEU A 50 -1.99 -5.34 9.31
N LYS A 51 -2.71 -4.58 8.45
CA LYS A 51 -2.89 -3.13 8.54
C LYS A 51 -1.57 -2.38 8.60
N ALA A 52 -0.59 -2.82 7.82
CA ALA A 52 0.68 -2.12 7.70
C ALA A 52 0.50 -0.77 7.01
N SER A 53 1.16 0.26 7.52
CA SER A 53 1.22 1.58 6.85
C SER A 53 2.25 1.60 5.72
N ASP A 54 3.37 0.90 5.91
CA ASP A 54 4.45 0.88 4.93
C ASP A 54 5.05 -0.55 4.83
N ILE A 55 5.45 -0.93 3.62
CA ILE A 55 6.23 -2.12 3.32
C ILE A 55 7.61 -1.66 2.88
N HIS A 56 8.65 -2.10 3.56
CA HIS A 56 10.03 -1.80 3.23
C HIS A 56 10.69 -3.03 2.64
N LEU A 57 11.26 -2.88 1.43
CA LEU A 57 12.12 -3.87 0.79
C LEU A 57 13.53 -3.28 0.76
N GLU A 58 14.43 -3.85 1.51
CA GLU A 58 15.76 -3.31 1.75
C GLU A 58 16.81 -4.32 1.30
N PRO A 59 17.57 -4.00 0.23
CA PRO A 59 18.65 -4.86 -0.20
C PRO A 59 19.78 -4.85 0.85
N PHE A 60 20.19 -6.04 1.20
CA PHE A 60 21.34 -6.29 2.03
C PHE A 60 22.20 -7.33 1.34
N ASP A 61 23.48 -7.21 1.35
CA ASP A 61 24.44 -8.13 0.75
C ASP A 61 23.81 -9.23 -0.15
N ASN A 62 23.47 -10.38 0.42
CA ASN A 62 22.89 -11.52 -0.29
C ASN A 62 21.38 -11.73 -0.08
N LEU A 63 20.69 -10.82 0.57
CA LEU A 63 19.25 -10.94 0.85
C LEU A 63 18.49 -9.65 0.57
N LEU A 64 17.20 -9.78 0.34
CA LEU A 64 16.25 -8.67 0.32
C LEU A 64 15.46 -8.71 1.63
N ARG A 65 15.85 -7.88 2.60
CA ARG A 65 15.16 -7.79 3.89
C ARG A 65 13.80 -7.12 3.69
N VAL A 66 12.76 -7.71 4.24
CA VAL A 66 11.39 -7.22 4.18
C VAL A 66 10.93 -6.82 5.58
N ARG A 67 10.38 -5.63 5.72
CA ARG A 67 9.81 -5.16 6.99
C ARG A 67 8.49 -4.46 6.76
N PHE A 68 7.53 -4.72 7.63
CA PHE A 68 6.26 -4.01 7.68
C PHE A 68 6.29 -2.98 8.81
N ARG A 69 5.81 -1.76 8.53
CA ARG A 69 5.53 -0.79 9.57
C ARG A 69 4.09 -0.92 10.00
N ARG A 70 3.85 -1.19 11.28
CA ARG A 70 2.53 -1.21 11.89
C ARG A 70 2.58 -0.45 13.20
N ASP A 71 1.66 0.47 13.40
CA ASP A 71 1.59 1.33 14.60
C ASP A 71 2.92 2.03 14.94
N GLY A 72 3.63 2.48 13.89
CA GLY A 72 4.93 3.14 13.99
C GLY A 72 6.14 2.21 14.15
N VAL A 73 5.94 0.93 14.47
CA VAL A 73 7.00 -0.06 14.71
C VAL A 73 7.26 -0.90 13.45
N LEU A 74 8.54 -1.22 13.20
CA LEU A 74 8.95 -2.09 12.09
C LEU A 74 9.07 -3.54 12.56
N TYR A 75 8.38 -4.44 11.86
CA TYR A 75 8.41 -5.88 12.07
C TYR A 75 9.06 -6.56 10.86
N GLU A 76 9.99 -7.47 11.10
CA GLU A 76 10.64 -8.23 10.05
C GLU A 76 9.72 -9.33 9.53
N MET A 77 9.71 -9.49 8.21
CA MET A 77 8.93 -10.49 7.49
C MET A 77 9.86 -11.45 6.73
N PRO A 78 9.39 -12.65 6.36
CA PRO A 78 10.21 -13.57 5.58
C PRO A 78 10.74 -12.93 4.29
N SER A 79 12.04 -13.08 4.06
CA SER A 79 12.70 -12.61 2.83
C SER A 79 12.34 -13.51 1.64
N PRO A 80 12.28 -12.96 0.41
CA PRO A 80 12.11 -13.78 -0.79
C PRO A 80 13.38 -14.61 -1.05
N PRO A 81 13.28 -15.66 -1.89
CA PRO A 81 14.45 -16.30 -2.45
C PRO A 81 15.39 -15.29 -3.11
N ALA A 82 16.70 -15.42 -2.88
CA ALA A 82 17.70 -14.47 -3.39
C ALA A 82 17.62 -14.30 -4.92
N ALA A 83 17.30 -15.35 -5.66
CA ALA A 83 17.13 -15.33 -7.10
C ALA A 83 16.01 -14.42 -7.61
N LEU A 84 15.02 -14.08 -6.77
CA LEU A 84 13.88 -13.23 -7.15
C LEU A 84 14.08 -11.75 -6.83
N ARG A 85 15.17 -11.37 -6.18
CA ARG A 85 15.43 -10.01 -5.71
C ARG A 85 15.31 -8.95 -6.82
N GLU A 86 16.03 -9.13 -7.90
CA GLU A 86 16.07 -8.21 -9.05
C GLU A 86 14.70 -8.11 -9.73
N GLN A 87 14.04 -9.25 -9.93
CA GLN A 87 12.72 -9.34 -10.57
C GLN A 87 11.66 -8.63 -9.74
N ILE A 88 11.68 -8.77 -8.41
CA ILE A 88 10.76 -8.09 -7.50
C ILE A 88 10.91 -6.57 -7.60
N ILE A 89 12.15 -6.06 -7.53
CA ILE A 89 12.43 -4.62 -7.62
C ILE A 89 11.99 -4.08 -9.00
N SER A 90 12.41 -4.73 -10.08
CA SER A 90 12.02 -4.37 -11.45
C SER A 90 10.50 -4.36 -11.61
N ARG A 91 9.83 -5.37 -11.06
CA ARG A 91 8.37 -5.47 -11.14
C ARG A 91 7.66 -4.31 -10.42
N ILE A 92 8.11 -3.95 -9.24
CA ILE A 92 7.57 -2.79 -8.51
C ILE A 92 7.78 -1.51 -9.33
N LYS A 93 8.96 -1.31 -9.91
CA LYS A 93 9.26 -0.13 -10.75
C LYS A 93 8.34 -0.06 -11.97
N VAL A 94 8.13 -1.17 -12.68
CA VAL A 94 7.19 -1.24 -13.80
C VAL A 94 5.77 -0.86 -13.37
N GLN A 95 5.27 -1.48 -12.29
CA GLN A 95 3.91 -1.23 -11.81
C GLN A 95 3.70 0.21 -11.32
N SER A 96 4.78 0.84 -10.85
CA SER A 96 4.78 2.21 -10.34
C SER A 96 5.13 3.26 -11.38
N ARG A 97 5.38 2.84 -12.64
CA ARG A 97 5.80 3.69 -13.76
C ARG A 97 7.13 4.41 -13.49
N LEU A 98 8.05 3.74 -12.79
CA LEU A 98 9.41 4.21 -12.54
C LEU A 98 10.35 3.73 -13.66
N ASP A 99 11.45 4.46 -13.86
CA ASP A 99 12.49 4.07 -14.81
C ASP A 99 13.29 2.88 -14.26
N ILE A 100 13.23 1.74 -14.96
CA ILE A 100 13.89 0.50 -14.55
C ILE A 100 15.42 0.58 -14.77
N ALA A 101 15.86 1.34 -15.77
CA ALA A 101 17.26 1.46 -16.13
C ALA A 101 18.02 2.38 -15.14
N GLU A 102 17.35 3.40 -14.61
CA GLU A 102 17.97 4.31 -13.63
C GLU A 102 17.93 3.69 -12.24
N LYS A 103 19.11 3.40 -11.68
CA LYS A 103 19.30 2.79 -10.36
C LYS A 103 20.08 3.69 -9.38
N ARG A 104 20.52 4.88 -9.83
CA ARG A 104 21.43 5.77 -9.08
C ARG A 104 20.70 6.95 -8.46
N LEU A 105 19.51 7.27 -8.91
CA LEU A 105 18.72 8.40 -8.45
C LEU A 105 17.47 7.95 -7.71
N PRO A 106 17.05 8.67 -6.66
CA PRO A 106 15.75 8.43 -6.03
C PRO A 106 14.62 8.64 -7.02
N GLN A 107 13.58 7.83 -6.92
CA GLN A 107 12.39 7.92 -7.75
C GLN A 107 11.15 7.75 -6.89
N ASP A 108 10.08 8.48 -7.23
CA ASP A 108 8.77 8.39 -6.60
C ASP A 108 7.70 8.07 -7.64
N GLY A 109 6.79 7.17 -7.29
CA GLY A 109 5.72 6.73 -8.16
C GLY A 109 4.48 6.30 -7.41
N ARG A 110 3.51 5.79 -8.15
CA ARG A 110 2.26 5.27 -7.61
C ARG A 110 1.89 4.00 -8.32
N MET A 111 1.34 3.06 -7.56
CA MET A 111 0.75 1.85 -8.09
C MET A 111 -0.59 1.57 -7.43
N GLN A 112 -1.40 0.74 -8.07
CA GLN A 112 -2.68 0.29 -7.55
C GLN A 112 -2.67 -1.23 -7.41
N LEU A 113 -3.09 -1.70 -6.24
CA LEU A 113 -3.33 -3.12 -6.00
C LEU A 113 -4.81 -3.40 -6.18
N PRO A 114 -5.20 -4.19 -7.21
CA PRO A 114 -6.59 -4.59 -7.39
C PRO A 114 -6.96 -5.63 -6.34
N LEU A 115 -8.02 -5.35 -5.58
CA LEU A 115 -8.73 -6.30 -4.74
C LEU A 115 -10.07 -6.65 -5.39
N GLU A 116 -10.78 -7.66 -4.87
CA GLU A 116 -12.00 -8.19 -5.50
C GLU A 116 -13.03 -7.10 -5.87
N ARG A 117 -13.19 -6.07 -5.02
CA ARG A 117 -14.21 -5.03 -5.18
C ARG A 117 -13.66 -3.60 -5.15
N ARG A 118 -12.35 -3.43 -5.01
CA ARG A 118 -11.72 -2.11 -4.88
C ARG A 118 -10.28 -2.08 -5.38
N LEU A 119 -9.78 -0.88 -5.60
CA LEU A 119 -8.36 -0.62 -5.81
C LEU A 119 -7.76 -0.03 -4.53
N VAL A 120 -6.59 -0.50 -4.14
CA VAL A 120 -5.82 0.11 -3.05
C VAL A 120 -4.66 0.88 -3.67
N ASP A 121 -4.65 2.18 -3.43
CA ASP A 121 -3.56 3.04 -3.88
C ASP A 121 -2.32 2.86 -3.00
N MET A 122 -1.15 2.84 -3.63
CA MET A 122 0.14 2.79 -2.96
C MET A 122 1.06 3.84 -3.52
N ARG A 123 1.75 4.57 -2.64
CA ARG A 123 2.90 5.39 -3.03
C ARG A 123 4.15 4.55 -2.94
N VAL A 124 5.01 4.71 -3.93
CA VAL A 124 6.26 3.95 -4.07
C VAL A 124 7.42 4.91 -4.14
N SER A 125 8.40 4.74 -3.26
CA SER A 125 9.65 5.48 -3.30
C SER A 125 10.79 4.48 -3.47
N SER A 126 11.68 4.73 -4.43
CA SER A 126 12.93 4.03 -4.65
C SER A 126 14.10 4.90 -4.24
N LEU A 127 15.02 4.33 -3.47
CA LEU A 127 16.21 5.01 -2.98
C LEU A 127 17.45 4.14 -3.24
N PRO A 128 18.48 4.66 -3.93
CA PRO A 128 19.76 3.97 -4.08
C PRO A 128 20.42 3.69 -2.73
N THR A 129 20.96 2.49 -2.58
CA THR A 129 21.77 2.10 -1.41
C THR A 129 23.01 1.34 -1.87
N LEU A 130 23.92 1.03 -0.93
CA LEU A 130 25.15 0.30 -1.23
C LEU A 130 24.89 -1.06 -1.90
N HIS A 131 23.80 -1.76 -1.53
CA HIS A 131 23.50 -3.11 -2.00
C HIS A 131 22.38 -3.17 -3.06
N GLY A 132 21.98 -2.02 -3.62
CA GLY A 132 20.92 -1.89 -4.62
C GLY A 132 19.84 -0.87 -4.22
N GLU A 133 18.66 -0.94 -4.84
CA GLU A 133 17.60 0.01 -4.56
C GLU A 133 16.72 -0.46 -3.41
N LYS A 134 16.59 0.38 -2.38
CA LYS A 134 15.59 0.22 -1.34
C LYS A 134 14.25 0.72 -1.87
N ILE A 135 13.20 -0.07 -1.72
CA ILE A 135 11.83 0.31 -2.06
C ILE A 135 11.00 0.47 -0.78
N VAL A 136 10.20 1.51 -0.74
CA VAL A 136 9.17 1.71 0.29
C VAL A 136 7.82 1.85 -0.39
N LEU A 137 6.90 0.94 -0.05
CA LEU A 137 5.50 1.00 -0.50
C LEU A 137 4.65 1.52 0.66
N ARG A 138 4.10 2.72 0.54
CA ARG A 138 3.14 3.27 1.50
C ARG A 138 1.73 2.93 1.08
N ILE A 139 1.01 2.22 1.91
CA ILE A 139 -0.37 1.80 1.67
C ILE A 139 -1.31 2.97 1.98
N LEU A 140 -2.12 3.35 0.99
CA LEU A 140 -3.13 4.39 1.11
C LEU A 140 -4.53 3.75 1.09
N ASP A 141 -4.85 3.01 2.16
CA ASP A 141 -6.16 2.36 2.26
C ASP A 141 -7.21 3.34 2.76
N LEU A 142 -8.06 3.82 1.85
CA LEU A 142 -9.12 4.78 2.14
C LEU A 142 -10.27 4.21 3.00
N GLN A 143 -10.34 2.90 3.22
CA GLN A 143 -11.42 2.33 4.06
C GLN A 143 -11.34 2.77 5.53
N THR A 144 -10.18 3.16 6.00
CA THR A 144 -10.03 3.76 7.34
C THR A 144 -10.70 5.13 7.45
N HIS A 145 -11.13 5.72 6.32
CA HIS A 145 -11.75 7.05 6.28
C HIS A 145 -13.29 7.03 6.26
N GLN A 146 -13.91 5.84 6.18
CA GLN A 146 -15.37 5.69 6.24
C GLN A 146 -15.89 5.42 7.66
N LEU A 147 -15.21 5.95 8.66
CA LEU A 147 -15.62 5.84 10.05
C LEU A 147 -16.72 6.87 10.34
N GLY A 148 -17.76 6.46 11.06
CA GLY A 148 -18.75 7.40 11.61
C GLY A 148 -18.17 8.24 12.77
N PHE A 149 -18.91 9.26 13.20
CA PHE A 149 -18.50 10.12 14.32
C PHE A 149 -18.25 9.35 15.62
N GLU A 150 -18.92 8.22 15.81
CA GLU A 150 -18.76 7.33 16.96
C GLU A 150 -17.32 6.77 17.07
N ALA A 151 -16.70 6.52 15.92
CA ALA A 151 -15.34 5.96 15.85
C ALA A 151 -14.23 7.00 16.07
N LEU A 152 -14.55 8.30 16.06
CA LEU A 152 -13.56 9.36 16.31
C LEU A 152 -13.13 9.44 17.78
N GLY A 153 -13.88 8.80 18.69
CA GLY A 153 -13.59 8.86 20.13
C GLY A 153 -13.86 10.24 20.78
N LEU A 154 -14.65 11.09 20.12
CA LEU A 154 -15.07 12.38 20.67
C LEU A 154 -16.11 12.16 21.78
N GLY A 155 -16.04 12.97 22.83
CA GLY A 155 -17.12 13.08 23.81
C GLY A 155 -18.39 13.64 23.17
N GLN A 156 -19.53 13.46 23.84
CA GLN A 156 -20.83 13.90 23.29
C GLN A 156 -20.85 15.40 23.02
N THR A 157 -20.35 16.20 23.93
CA THR A 157 -20.30 17.69 23.81
C THR A 157 -19.42 18.13 22.65
N GLU A 158 -18.22 17.55 22.51
CA GLU A 158 -17.28 17.85 21.43
C GLU A 158 -17.86 17.46 20.06
N ARG A 159 -18.55 16.32 20.00
CA ARG A 159 -19.25 15.87 18.79
C ARG A 159 -20.36 16.85 18.40
N GLU A 160 -21.20 17.27 19.34
CA GLU A 160 -22.28 18.24 19.09
C GLU A 160 -21.72 19.57 18.59
N HIS A 161 -20.67 20.09 19.21
CA HIS A 161 -20.02 21.33 18.77
C HIS A 161 -19.44 21.20 17.36
N LEU A 162 -18.78 20.07 17.03
CA LEU A 162 -18.25 19.83 15.71
C LEU A 162 -19.38 19.77 14.66
N LEU A 163 -20.45 19.04 14.92
CA LEU A 163 -21.61 18.94 14.04
C LEU A 163 -22.26 20.30 13.78
N GLN A 164 -22.43 21.13 14.83
CA GLN A 164 -22.95 22.49 14.70
C GLN A 164 -22.01 23.39 13.89
N ALA A 165 -20.69 23.23 14.05
CA ALA A 165 -19.71 24.02 13.32
C ALA A 165 -19.71 23.70 11.82
N ILE A 166 -19.72 22.40 11.44
CA ILE A 166 -19.71 21.98 10.03
C ILE A 166 -21.04 22.21 9.31
N ALA A 167 -22.16 22.30 10.05
CA ALA A 167 -23.48 22.59 9.46
C ALA A 167 -23.67 24.06 9.05
N LYS A 168 -22.75 24.95 9.41
CA LYS A 168 -22.85 26.37 9.04
C LYS A 168 -22.58 26.55 7.54
N PRO A 169 -23.32 27.43 6.85
CA PRO A 169 -23.21 27.64 5.40
C PRO A 169 -21.89 28.32 4.98
N ASN A 170 -21.19 28.93 5.93
CA ASN A 170 -19.91 29.62 5.70
C ASN A 170 -19.05 29.59 6.96
N GLY A 171 -17.75 29.75 6.79
CA GLY A 171 -16.79 29.75 7.89
C GLY A 171 -15.59 28.85 7.60
N MET A 172 -14.77 28.65 8.60
CA MET A 172 -13.61 27.79 8.55
C MET A 172 -13.54 26.91 9.79
N VAL A 173 -13.34 25.61 9.59
CA VAL A 173 -13.05 24.63 10.65
C VAL A 173 -11.63 24.15 10.46
N LEU A 174 -10.78 24.32 11.47
CA LEU A 174 -9.37 23.89 11.45
C LEU A 174 -9.20 22.63 12.29
N ILE A 175 -8.60 21.59 11.67
CA ILE A 175 -8.24 20.34 12.35
C ILE A 175 -6.72 20.27 12.39
N THR A 176 -6.13 20.37 13.58
CA THR A 176 -4.70 20.40 13.81
C THR A 176 -4.24 19.24 14.69
N GLY A 177 -2.95 18.91 14.64
CA GLY A 177 -2.36 17.87 15.46
C GLY A 177 -1.14 17.20 14.78
N PRO A 178 -0.38 16.36 15.48
CA PRO A 178 0.78 15.66 14.95
C PRO A 178 0.39 14.62 13.89
N THR A 179 1.39 14.05 13.21
CA THR A 179 1.16 12.92 12.28
C THR A 179 0.58 11.73 13.04
N GLY A 180 -0.44 11.09 12.47
CA GLY A 180 -1.13 9.95 13.11
C GLY A 180 -2.23 10.31 14.11
N SER A 181 -2.50 11.60 14.38
CA SER A 181 -3.54 12.03 15.33
C SER A 181 -4.99 11.93 14.83
N GLY A 182 -5.21 11.37 13.65
CA GLY A 182 -6.56 11.20 13.09
C GLY A 182 -7.11 12.39 12.29
N LYS A 183 -6.31 13.44 12.00
CA LYS A 183 -6.77 14.62 11.24
C LYS A 183 -7.52 14.27 9.95
N THR A 184 -6.93 13.44 9.13
CA THR A 184 -7.50 13.02 7.85
C THR A 184 -8.79 12.23 8.04
N VAL A 185 -8.82 11.33 9.02
CA VAL A 185 -10.04 10.56 9.36
C VAL A 185 -11.15 11.51 9.78
N THR A 186 -10.89 12.46 10.67
CA THR A 186 -11.87 13.46 11.12
C THR A 186 -12.41 14.28 9.94
N LEU A 187 -11.52 14.75 9.03
CA LEU A 187 -11.93 15.49 7.83
C LEU A 187 -12.87 14.68 6.93
N TYR A 188 -12.50 13.42 6.62
CA TYR A 188 -13.35 12.55 5.80
C TYR A 188 -14.67 12.21 6.49
N THR A 189 -14.67 11.99 7.81
CA THR A 189 -15.92 11.77 8.57
C THR A 189 -16.84 12.99 8.49
N CYS A 190 -16.31 14.20 8.60
CA CYS A 190 -17.08 15.44 8.43
C CYS A 190 -17.63 15.57 6.99
N LEU A 191 -16.80 15.31 5.97
CA LEU A 191 -17.22 15.37 4.57
C LEU A 191 -18.31 14.33 4.23
N ASN A 192 -18.17 13.12 4.73
CA ASN A 192 -19.16 12.06 4.53
C ASN A 192 -20.51 12.37 5.21
N HIS A 193 -20.49 13.16 6.29
CA HIS A 193 -21.71 13.60 6.96
C HIS A 193 -22.44 14.71 6.21
N LEU A 194 -21.70 15.54 5.45
CA LEU A 194 -22.25 16.65 4.68
C LEU A 194 -22.73 16.26 3.29
N ASN A 195 -22.34 15.08 2.76
CA ASN A 195 -22.76 14.54 1.48
C ASN A 195 -23.96 13.61 1.62
#